data_38794b5e0f580cdd0dab72da28c62211
#
_entry.id   38794b5e0f580cdd0dab72da28c62211
#
_cell.length_a   1.000
_cell.length_b   1.000
_cell.length_c   1.000
_cell.angle_alpha   90.00
_cell.angle_beta   90.00
_cell.angle_gamma   90.00
#
_symmetry.space_group_name_H-M   'P 1'
#
loop_
_entity.id
_entity.type
_entity.pdbx_description
1 polymer ?
#
loop_
_entity_poly.entity_id
_entity_poly.type
_entity_poly.pdbx_seq_one_letter_code
_entity_poly.pdbx_strand_id
1 'polypeptide(L)'
;VGSEMCIRDRKEDAVAAVTSLKKMNLTTAMLTGDAAESAQAVARAAGIDEVRAKLLPQDKLNELGRLRKQYGGVMFVGDGINDAPVLAGADVGAAMGSGADAAIEAADVVFMNSEMQAIPQAIALAKETTRIAWQNVFFALAIKIIIMAAGLAGYASMWAAVFADTGVSILCVLNSIRILYKKI
;
A
#
# COMPACT_ATOMS: atom_id res chain seq x y z
N VAL A 1 28.87 -15.72 -14.45
CA VAL A 1 29.11 -15.15 -13.10
C VAL A 1 28.10 -14.06 -12.75
N GLY A 2 27.62 -13.24 -13.70
CA GLY A 2 26.68 -12.14 -13.43
C GLY A 2 25.22 -12.59 -13.18
N SER A 3 24.76 -13.69 -13.79
CA SER A 3 23.34 -14.10 -13.70
C SER A 3 22.96 -14.76 -12.37
N GLU A 4 23.85 -15.52 -11.78
CA GLU A 4 23.61 -16.19 -10.49
C GLU A 4 23.57 -15.18 -9.32
N MET A 5 24.39 -14.14 -9.36
CA MET A 5 24.38 -13.07 -8.37
C MET A 5 23.07 -12.29 -8.40
N CYS A 6 22.55 -11.91 -9.59
CA CYS A 6 21.27 -11.24 -9.72
C CYS A 6 20.05 -12.07 -9.30
N ILE A 7 20.10 -13.39 -9.46
CA ILE A 7 19.03 -14.32 -9.02
C ILE A 7 19.02 -14.45 -7.50
N ARG A 8 20.21 -14.52 -6.88
CA ARG A 8 20.37 -14.63 -5.43
C ARG A 8 19.89 -13.37 -4.72
N ASP A 9 20.29 -12.21 -5.22
CA ASP A 9 19.90 -10.89 -4.66
C ASP A 9 18.37 -10.69 -4.73
N ARG A 10 17.71 -11.03 -5.84
CA ARG A 10 16.26 -10.98 -5.97
C ARG A 10 15.54 -11.93 -5.01
N LYS A 11 16.11 -13.09 -4.74
CA LYS A 11 15.54 -14.06 -3.79
C LYS A 11 15.64 -13.54 -2.35
N GLU A 12 16.76 -12.92 -1.97
CA GLU A 12 16.96 -12.35 -0.65
C GLU A 12 16.04 -11.12 -0.43
N ASP A 13 15.87 -10.27 -1.43
CA ASP A 13 14.94 -9.15 -1.40
C ASP A 13 13.47 -9.60 -1.22
N ALA A 14 13.04 -10.63 -1.95
CA ALA A 14 11.70 -11.18 -1.82
C ALA A 14 11.43 -11.74 -0.41
N VAL A 15 12.37 -12.47 0.18
CA VAL A 15 12.25 -13.01 1.55
C VAL A 15 12.16 -11.88 2.57
N ALA A 16 12.97 -10.83 2.42
CA ALA A 16 12.97 -9.70 3.30
C ALA A 16 11.65 -8.89 3.20
N ALA A 17 11.13 -8.70 1.97
CA ALA A 17 9.85 -8.06 1.72
C ALA A 17 8.68 -8.83 2.34
N VAL A 18 8.57 -10.14 2.10
CA VAL A 18 7.54 -11.00 2.69
C VAL A 18 7.61 -10.99 4.22
N THR A 19 8.81 -11.06 4.78
CA THR A 19 9.00 -10.97 6.23
C THR A 19 8.50 -9.63 6.79
N SER A 20 8.75 -8.53 6.09
CA SER A 20 8.29 -7.20 6.48
C SER A 20 6.77 -7.07 6.40
N LEU A 21 6.14 -7.63 5.36
CA LEU A 21 4.68 -7.69 5.22
C LEU A 21 4.03 -8.49 6.37
N LYS A 22 4.61 -9.63 6.72
CA LYS A 22 4.13 -10.43 7.87
C LYS A 22 4.23 -9.70 9.20
N LYS A 23 5.29 -8.94 9.43
CA LYS A 23 5.40 -8.05 10.62
C LYS A 23 4.31 -6.99 10.67
N MET A 24 3.73 -6.62 9.52
CA MET A 24 2.60 -5.70 9.44
C MET A 24 1.24 -6.40 9.59
N ASN A 25 1.22 -7.71 9.93
CA ASN A 25 0.04 -8.58 9.99
C ASN A 25 -0.72 -8.69 8.66
N LEU A 26 0.01 -8.71 7.55
CA LEU A 26 -0.53 -8.93 6.22
C LEU A 26 -0.31 -10.37 5.79
N THR A 27 -1.34 -11.01 5.26
CA THR A 27 -1.26 -12.34 4.66
C THR A 27 -0.74 -12.21 3.24
N THR A 28 0.21 -13.06 2.86
CA THR A 28 0.82 -13.07 1.53
C THR A 28 0.32 -14.26 0.71
N ALA A 29 -0.08 -14.01 -0.54
CA ALA A 29 -0.54 -15.05 -1.45
C ALA A 29 0.17 -14.95 -2.81
N MET A 30 0.49 -16.10 -3.40
CA MET A 30 1.05 -16.21 -4.75
C MET A 30 0.00 -16.80 -5.70
N LEU A 31 -0.32 -16.09 -6.77
CA LEU A 31 -1.20 -16.52 -7.86
C LEU A 31 -0.35 -16.67 -9.12
N THR A 32 -0.12 -17.89 -9.59
CA THR A 32 0.72 -18.15 -10.75
C THR A 32 0.13 -19.17 -11.72
N GLY A 33 0.47 -19.03 -13.01
CA GLY A 33 0.18 -20.03 -14.03
C GLY A 33 1.16 -21.21 -14.02
N ASP A 34 2.25 -21.14 -13.26
CA ASP A 34 3.29 -22.16 -13.21
C ASP A 34 2.81 -23.49 -12.60
N ALA A 35 3.61 -24.55 -12.79
CA ALA A 35 3.37 -25.85 -12.19
C ALA A 35 3.39 -25.78 -10.66
N ALA A 36 2.52 -26.56 -10.02
CA ALA A 36 2.33 -26.52 -8.57
C ALA A 36 3.62 -26.79 -7.78
N GLU A 37 4.48 -27.68 -8.26
CA GLU A 37 5.75 -28.04 -7.62
C GLU A 37 6.73 -26.86 -7.61
N SER A 38 6.86 -26.16 -8.75
CA SER A 38 7.70 -24.97 -8.89
C SER A 38 7.17 -23.83 -8.01
N ALA A 39 5.88 -23.53 -8.09
CA ALA A 39 5.23 -22.50 -7.30
C ALA A 39 5.39 -22.74 -5.79
N GLN A 40 5.19 -23.97 -5.32
CA GLN A 40 5.38 -24.33 -3.92
C GLN A 40 6.83 -24.19 -3.46
N ALA A 41 7.79 -24.56 -4.31
CA ALA A 41 9.22 -24.41 -3.99
C ALA A 41 9.60 -22.93 -3.80
N VAL A 42 9.15 -22.07 -4.72
CA VAL A 42 9.38 -20.62 -4.64
C VAL A 42 8.70 -20.01 -3.41
N ALA A 43 7.44 -20.36 -3.16
CA ALA A 43 6.69 -19.82 -2.04
C ALA A 43 7.28 -20.23 -0.68
N ARG A 44 7.72 -21.49 -0.52
CA ARG A 44 8.43 -21.93 0.69
C ARG A 44 9.73 -21.15 0.89
N ALA A 45 10.49 -20.95 -0.20
CA ALA A 45 11.75 -20.23 -0.15
C ALA A 45 11.57 -18.75 0.20
N ALA A 46 10.48 -18.11 -0.25
CA ALA A 46 10.13 -16.73 0.06
C ALA A 46 9.33 -16.57 1.35
N GLY A 47 8.79 -17.65 1.90
CA GLY A 47 7.96 -17.62 3.11
C GLY A 47 6.53 -17.16 2.87
N ILE A 48 5.97 -17.33 1.67
CA ILE A 48 4.60 -16.95 1.31
C ILE A 48 3.58 -17.88 1.98
N ASP A 49 2.45 -17.32 2.44
CA ASP A 49 1.47 -18.05 3.24
C ASP A 49 0.54 -18.93 2.41
N GLU A 50 0.04 -18.41 1.28
CA GLU A 50 -0.85 -19.15 0.39
C GLU A 50 -0.30 -19.21 -1.04
N VAL A 51 -0.53 -20.34 -1.72
CA VAL A 51 -0.12 -20.56 -3.10
C VAL A 51 -1.28 -21.12 -3.91
N ARG A 52 -1.53 -20.52 -5.05
CA ARG A 52 -2.44 -21.01 -6.09
C ARG A 52 -1.67 -21.09 -7.40
N ALA A 53 -1.51 -22.29 -7.90
CA ALA A 53 -0.73 -22.60 -9.10
C ALA A 53 -1.63 -23.06 -10.25
N LYS A 54 -1.10 -23.13 -11.47
CA LYS A 54 -1.79 -23.55 -12.69
C LYS A 54 -3.02 -22.70 -13.00
N LEU A 55 -3.01 -21.42 -12.62
CA LEU A 55 -4.13 -20.51 -12.86
C LEU A 55 -4.07 -19.93 -14.27
N LEU A 56 -5.20 -19.96 -14.96
CA LEU A 56 -5.44 -19.12 -16.13
C LEU A 56 -5.72 -17.68 -15.71
N PRO A 57 -5.60 -16.69 -16.61
CA PRO A 57 -5.88 -15.29 -16.25
C PRO A 57 -7.25 -15.06 -15.60
N GLN A 58 -8.29 -15.77 -16.08
CA GLN A 58 -9.63 -15.69 -15.50
C GLN A 58 -9.71 -16.31 -14.09
N ASP A 59 -8.95 -17.37 -13.84
CA ASP A 59 -8.89 -18.02 -12.52
C ASP A 59 -8.21 -17.12 -11.50
N LYS A 60 -7.21 -16.31 -11.90
CA LYS A 60 -6.58 -15.30 -11.03
C LYS A 60 -7.60 -14.29 -10.52
N LEU A 61 -8.51 -13.81 -11.39
CA LEU A 61 -9.59 -12.90 -10.99
C LEU A 61 -10.56 -13.55 -9.99
N ASN A 62 -10.92 -14.80 -10.21
CA ASN A 62 -11.80 -15.54 -9.30
C ASN A 62 -11.14 -15.74 -7.94
N GLU A 63 -9.87 -16.10 -7.91
CA GLU A 63 -9.08 -16.26 -6.68
C GLU A 63 -8.89 -14.92 -5.95
N LEU A 64 -8.67 -13.82 -6.67
CA LEU A 64 -8.65 -12.47 -6.10
C LEU A 64 -9.97 -12.16 -5.37
N GLY A 65 -11.10 -12.45 -6.01
CA GLY A 65 -12.43 -12.29 -5.40
C GLY A 65 -12.63 -13.17 -4.15
N ARG A 66 -12.06 -14.37 -4.13
CA ARG A 66 -12.07 -15.26 -2.97
C ARG A 66 -11.23 -14.69 -1.81
N LEU A 67 -10.00 -14.27 -2.11
CA LEU A 67 -9.09 -13.66 -1.12
C LEU A 67 -9.70 -12.40 -0.50
N ARG A 68 -10.34 -11.54 -1.33
CA ARG A 68 -11.07 -10.36 -0.87
C ARG A 68 -12.18 -10.71 0.13
N LYS A 69 -12.96 -11.75 -0.13
CA LYS A 69 -14.02 -12.20 0.80
C LYS A 69 -13.46 -12.76 2.11
N GLN A 70 -12.28 -13.37 2.05
CA GLN A 70 -11.65 -14.05 3.20
C GLN A 70 -10.87 -13.07 4.10
N TYR A 71 -10.15 -12.12 3.49
CA TYR A 71 -9.19 -11.26 4.19
C TYR A 71 -9.56 -9.77 4.17
N GLY A 72 -10.57 -9.37 3.41
CA GLY A 72 -10.92 -7.96 3.19
C GLY A 72 -10.18 -7.37 1.99
N GLY A 73 -9.63 -6.16 2.10
CA GLY A 73 -8.94 -5.50 1.00
C GLY A 73 -7.71 -6.26 0.50
N VAL A 74 -7.54 -6.34 -0.81
CA VAL A 74 -6.45 -7.08 -1.49
C VAL A 74 -5.64 -6.14 -2.37
N MET A 75 -4.33 -6.09 -2.13
CA MET A 75 -3.35 -5.49 -3.04
C MET A 75 -2.80 -6.61 -3.94
N PHE A 76 -2.90 -6.44 -5.25
CA PHE A 76 -2.30 -7.34 -6.22
C PHE A 76 -1.06 -6.69 -6.84
N VAL A 77 0.04 -7.42 -6.90
CA VAL A 77 1.30 -6.96 -7.51
C VAL A 77 1.59 -7.85 -8.72
N GLY A 78 1.75 -7.25 -9.88
CA GLY A 78 2.02 -7.95 -11.13
C GLY A 78 2.95 -7.18 -12.05
N ASP A 79 3.52 -7.86 -13.05
CA ASP A 79 4.45 -7.27 -14.01
C ASP A 79 4.12 -7.62 -15.47
N GLY A 80 3.15 -8.50 -15.70
CA GLY A 80 2.82 -9.04 -17.02
C GLY A 80 1.57 -8.44 -17.66
N ILE A 81 1.48 -8.51 -18.99
CA ILE A 81 0.28 -8.13 -19.78
C ILE A 81 -0.94 -8.93 -19.30
N ASN A 82 -0.75 -10.20 -18.98
CA ASN A 82 -1.81 -11.09 -18.51
C ASN A 82 -2.35 -10.72 -17.12
N ASP A 83 -1.65 -9.88 -16.37
CA ASP A 83 -2.02 -9.43 -15.04
C ASP A 83 -2.84 -8.13 -15.07
N ALA A 84 -2.88 -7.41 -16.18
CA ALA A 84 -3.62 -6.16 -16.31
C ALA A 84 -5.11 -6.25 -15.88
N PRO A 85 -5.88 -7.29 -16.25
CA PRO A 85 -7.25 -7.42 -15.75
C PRO A 85 -7.32 -7.68 -14.25
N VAL A 86 -6.32 -8.36 -13.67
CA VAL A 86 -6.26 -8.67 -12.24
C VAL A 86 -5.85 -7.43 -11.43
N LEU A 87 -4.91 -6.63 -11.97
CA LEU A 87 -4.51 -5.33 -11.42
C LEU A 87 -5.72 -4.38 -11.33
N ALA A 88 -6.45 -4.22 -12.44
CA ALA A 88 -7.65 -3.38 -12.48
C ALA A 88 -8.80 -3.90 -11.60
N GLY A 89 -8.84 -5.21 -11.31
CA GLY A 89 -9.84 -5.84 -10.47
C GLY A 89 -9.52 -5.86 -8.98
N ALA A 90 -8.28 -5.53 -8.59
CA ALA A 90 -7.86 -5.48 -7.19
C ALA A 90 -8.40 -4.25 -6.45
N ASP A 91 -8.34 -4.23 -5.12
CA ASP A 91 -8.62 -3.01 -4.35
C ASP A 91 -7.47 -2.00 -4.47
N VAL A 92 -6.25 -2.51 -4.67
CA VAL A 92 -5.07 -1.76 -5.07
C VAL A 92 -4.28 -2.62 -6.05
N GLY A 93 -4.20 -2.21 -7.30
CA GLY A 93 -3.34 -2.80 -8.31
C GLY A 93 -1.97 -2.13 -8.31
N ALA A 94 -0.91 -2.92 -8.23
CA ALA A 94 0.46 -2.40 -8.25
C ALA A 94 1.28 -3.07 -9.34
N ALA A 95 1.90 -2.29 -10.21
CA ALA A 95 2.81 -2.77 -11.24
C ALA A 95 4.27 -2.51 -10.86
N MET A 96 5.15 -3.44 -11.24
CA MET A 96 6.59 -3.21 -11.18
C MET A 96 7.03 -2.42 -12.42
N GLY A 97 7.92 -1.44 -12.25
CA GLY A 97 8.35 -0.55 -13.34
C GLY A 97 9.09 -1.23 -14.48
N SER A 98 9.56 -2.47 -14.28
CA SER A 98 10.09 -3.34 -15.34
C SER A 98 9.00 -4.15 -16.05
N GLY A 99 7.73 -3.99 -15.67
CA GLY A 99 6.59 -4.69 -16.24
C GLY A 99 6.17 -4.18 -17.61
N ALA A 100 5.21 -4.87 -18.22
CA ALA A 100 4.64 -4.48 -19.49
C ALA A 100 3.82 -3.18 -19.38
N ASP A 101 3.83 -2.36 -20.42
CA ASP A 101 3.09 -1.08 -20.48
C ASP A 101 1.60 -1.25 -20.10
N ALA A 102 0.96 -2.33 -20.55
CA ALA A 102 -0.43 -2.62 -20.21
C ALA A 102 -0.65 -2.89 -18.71
N ALA A 103 0.32 -3.47 -18.00
CA ALA A 103 0.24 -3.65 -16.56
C ALA A 103 0.42 -2.32 -15.83
N ILE A 104 1.34 -1.48 -16.32
CA ILE A 104 1.59 -0.13 -15.78
C ILE A 104 0.34 0.75 -15.93
N GLU A 105 -0.32 0.70 -17.11
CA GLU A 105 -1.53 1.48 -17.39
C GLU A 105 -2.74 1.02 -16.54
N ALA A 106 -2.80 -0.26 -16.20
CA ALA A 106 -3.89 -0.84 -15.42
C ALA A 106 -3.71 -0.70 -13.89
N ALA A 107 -2.54 -0.27 -13.42
CA ALA A 107 -2.20 -0.23 -12.01
C ALA A 107 -2.50 1.12 -11.36
N ASP A 108 -2.93 1.09 -10.08
CA ASP A 108 -3.09 2.29 -9.24
C ASP A 108 -1.74 2.82 -8.74
N VAL A 109 -0.75 1.92 -8.60
CA VAL A 109 0.60 2.23 -8.10
C VAL A 109 1.65 1.60 -9.01
N VAL A 110 2.71 2.33 -9.32
CA VAL A 110 3.84 1.81 -10.09
C VAL A 110 5.12 1.94 -9.26
N PHE A 111 5.77 0.81 -9.01
CA PHE A 111 7.09 0.77 -8.38
C PHE A 111 8.16 0.91 -9.46
N MET A 112 8.78 2.08 -9.57
CA MET A 112 9.76 2.41 -10.62
C MET A 112 11.03 1.56 -10.58
N ASN A 113 11.41 1.07 -9.41
CA ASN A 113 12.46 0.07 -9.24
C ASN A 113 11.83 -1.32 -9.07
N SER A 114 12.57 -2.36 -9.46
CA SER A 114 12.12 -3.75 -9.36
C SER A 114 12.41 -4.38 -7.98
N GLU A 115 12.57 -3.56 -6.94
CA GLU A 115 12.85 -4.01 -5.58
C GLU A 115 11.57 -4.37 -4.87
N MET A 116 11.46 -5.59 -4.38
CA MET A 116 10.28 -6.06 -3.63
C MET A 116 10.10 -5.33 -2.29
N GLN A 117 11.18 -4.82 -1.71
CA GLN A 117 11.15 -4.02 -0.48
C GLN A 117 10.39 -2.70 -0.63
N ALA A 118 10.23 -2.18 -1.84
CA ALA A 118 9.42 -0.99 -2.09
C ALA A 118 7.94 -1.20 -1.70
N ILE A 119 7.44 -2.44 -1.76
CA ILE A 119 6.04 -2.77 -1.42
C ILE A 119 5.75 -2.53 0.08
N PRO A 120 6.45 -3.17 1.04
CA PRO A 120 6.22 -2.91 2.46
C PRO A 120 6.53 -1.47 2.86
N GLN A 121 7.49 -0.80 2.23
CA GLN A 121 7.77 0.62 2.46
C GLN A 121 6.61 1.51 2.03
N ALA A 122 6.03 1.28 0.85
CA ALA A 122 4.86 2.03 0.37
C ALA A 122 3.64 1.84 1.30
N ILE A 123 3.39 0.61 1.76
CA ILE A 123 2.30 0.33 2.70
C ILE A 123 2.55 1.03 4.05
N ALA A 124 3.77 1.03 4.55
CA ALA A 124 4.13 1.74 5.78
C ALA A 124 3.91 3.24 5.63
N LEU A 125 4.36 3.82 4.50
CA LEU A 125 4.17 5.23 4.17
C LEU A 125 2.68 5.60 4.09
N ALA A 126 1.87 4.79 3.42
CA ALA A 126 0.43 5.00 3.28
C ALA A 126 -0.28 4.98 4.65
N LYS A 127 0.07 4.03 5.54
CA LYS A 127 -0.46 3.96 6.91
C LYS A 127 -0.12 5.21 7.72
N GLU A 128 1.11 5.69 7.64
CA GLU A 128 1.54 6.90 8.34
C GLU A 128 0.87 8.17 7.77
N THR A 129 0.75 8.26 6.45
CA THR A 129 0.04 9.37 5.79
C THR A 129 -1.40 9.44 6.26
N THR A 130 -2.10 8.31 6.25
CA THR A 130 -3.48 8.21 6.75
C THR A 130 -3.59 8.61 8.22
N ARG A 131 -2.64 8.17 9.05
CA ARG A 131 -2.61 8.53 10.48
C ARG A 131 -2.45 10.04 10.68
N ILE A 132 -1.53 10.68 9.95
CA ILE A 132 -1.32 12.14 10.02
C ILE A 132 -2.57 12.88 9.51
N ALA A 133 -3.18 12.41 8.42
CA ALA A 133 -4.40 12.99 7.89
C ALA A 133 -5.54 12.97 8.94
N TRP A 134 -5.75 11.83 9.60
CA TRP A 134 -6.74 11.73 10.67
C TRP A 134 -6.42 12.63 11.87
N GLN A 135 -5.15 12.72 12.27
CA GLN A 135 -4.73 13.66 13.33
C GLN A 135 -5.11 15.09 12.97
N ASN A 136 -4.84 15.52 11.73
CA ASN A 136 -5.17 16.86 11.27
C ASN A 136 -6.68 17.10 11.24
N VAL A 137 -7.46 16.14 10.75
CA VAL A 137 -8.93 16.24 10.71
C VAL A 137 -9.50 16.39 12.12
N PHE A 138 -9.13 15.51 13.05
CA PHE A 138 -9.62 15.57 14.42
C PHE A 138 -9.19 16.86 15.13
N PHE A 139 -7.94 17.30 14.95
CA PHE A 139 -7.44 18.54 15.50
C PHE A 139 -8.22 19.75 14.99
N ALA A 140 -8.40 19.85 13.67
CA ALA A 140 -9.13 20.96 13.05
C ALA A 140 -10.60 21.00 13.50
N LEU A 141 -11.28 19.84 13.57
CA LEU A 141 -12.66 19.77 14.02
C LEU A 141 -12.78 20.15 15.50
N ALA A 142 -11.89 19.67 16.36
CA ALA A 142 -11.89 19.98 17.78
C ALA A 142 -11.78 21.49 18.04
N ILE A 143 -10.82 22.16 17.38
CA ILE A 143 -10.66 23.61 17.52
C ILE A 143 -11.90 24.35 17.02
N LYS A 144 -12.47 23.97 15.86
CA LYS A 144 -13.68 24.59 15.33
C LYS A 144 -14.86 24.45 16.26
N ILE A 145 -15.08 23.27 16.86
CA ILE A 145 -16.15 23.03 17.82
C ILE A 145 -15.96 23.88 19.09
N ILE A 146 -14.74 23.97 19.62
CA ILE A 146 -14.43 24.78 20.80
C ILE A 146 -14.73 26.27 20.54
N ILE A 147 -14.28 26.83 19.41
CA ILE A 147 -14.50 28.24 19.10
C ILE A 147 -15.97 28.53 18.79
N MET A 148 -16.68 27.58 18.16
CA MET A 148 -18.13 27.70 17.93
C MET A 148 -18.89 27.72 19.27
N ALA A 149 -18.54 26.84 20.21
CA ALA A 149 -19.14 26.84 21.54
C ALA A 149 -18.83 28.13 22.33
N ALA A 150 -17.59 28.63 22.25
CA ALA A 150 -17.22 29.92 22.83
C ALA A 150 -17.99 31.08 22.19
N GLY A 151 -18.27 31.01 20.89
CA GLY A 151 -19.12 32.00 20.18
C GLY A 151 -20.55 32.02 20.70
N LEU A 152 -21.14 30.87 20.89
CA LEU A 152 -22.51 30.74 21.47
C LEU A 152 -22.54 31.25 22.90
N ALA A 153 -21.46 31.14 23.66
CA ALA A 153 -21.34 31.66 25.02
C ALA A 153 -20.98 33.16 25.06
N GLY A 154 -20.80 33.81 23.92
CA GLY A 154 -20.46 35.24 23.83
C GLY A 154 -18.98 35.59 24.05
N TYR A 155 -18.10 34.60 24.11
CA TYR A 155 -16.66 34.77 24.37
C TYR A 155 -15.78 34.79 23.10
N ALA A 156 -16.33 34.45 21.93
CA ALA A 156 -15.53 34.41 20.72
C ALA A 156 -15.35 35.79 20.08
N SER A 157 -14.11 36.13 19.79
CA SER A 157 -13.77 37.30 18.99
C SER A 157 -13.63 36.94 17.51
N MET A 158 -13.73 37.96 16.62
CA MET A 158 -13.48 37.78 15.18
C MET A 158 -12.08 37.18 14.91
N TRP A 159 -11.06 37.57 15.69
CA TRP A 159 -9.71 37.06 15.59
C TRP A 159 -9.61 35.57 15.92
N ALA A 160 -10.40 35.09 16.90
CA ALA A 160 -10.47 33.69 17.26
C ALA A 160 -11.05 32.85 16.10
N ALA A 161 -12.07 33.36 15.41
CA ALA A 161 -12.64 32.68 14.23
C ALA A 161 -11.64 32.62 13.06
N VAL A 162 -10.92 33.70 12.79
CA VAL A 162 -9.86 33.74 11.75
C VAL A 162 -8.74 32.74 12.10
N PHE A 163 -8.32 32.70 13.38
CA PHE A 163 -7.32 31.72 13.82
C PHE A 163 -7.82 30.27 13.65
N ALA A 164 -9.08 29.99 13.95
CA ALA A 164 -9.67 28.67 13.79
C ALA A 164 -9.70 28.21 12.32
N ASP A 165 -9.79 29.11 11.39
CA ASP A 165 -9.87 28.75 9.97
C ASP A 165 -8.47 28.69 9.32
N THR A 166 -7.72 29.79 9.40
CA THR A 166 -6.42 29.91 8.71
C THR A 166 -5.26 29.34 9.54
N GLY A 167 -5.20 29.68 10.84
CA GLY A 167 -4.11 29.28 11.72
C GLY A 167 -4.05 27.76 11.92
N VAL A 168 -5.19 27.12 12.12
CA VAL A 168 -5.27 25.68 12.26
C VAL A 168 -4.87 24.96 10.97
N SER A 169 -5.25 25.50 9.79
CA SER A 169 -4.84 24.96 8.50
C SER A 169 -3.32 24.99 8.34
N ILE A 170 -2.65 26.06 8.72
CA ILE A 170 -1.19 26.18 8.69
C ILE A 170 -0.55 25.13 9.63
N LEU A 171 -1.07 24.96 10.84
CA LEU A 171 -0.57 23.95 11.78
C LEU A 171 -0.74 22.51 11.23
N CYS A 172 -1.85 22.22 10.56
CA CYS A 172 -2.06 20.94 9.90
C CYS A 172 -1.06 20.69 8.76
N VAL A 173 -0.73 21.71 7.97
CA VAL A 173 0.31 21.62 6.93
C VAL A 173 1.67 21.34 7.55
N LEU A 174 2.04 22.06 8.61
CA LEU A 174 3.31 21.84 9.32
C LEU A 174 3.38 20.43 9.92
N ASN A 175 2.27 19.90 10.46
CA ASN A 175 2.21 18.53 10.93
C ASN A 175 2.38 17.50 9.78
N SER A 176 1.84 17.80 8.60
CA SER A 176 1.95 16.93 7.43
C SER A 176 3.38 16.85 6.88
N ILE A 177 4.15 17.94 6.95
CA ILE A 177 5.56 17.97 6.51
C ILE A 177 6.43 16.97 7.29
N ARG A 178 6.05 16.57 8.50
CA ARG A 178 6.77 15.56 9.30
C ARG A 178 7.00 14.24 8.55
N ILE A 179 6.13 13.90 7.59
CA ILE A 179 6.28 12.65 6.83
C ILE A 179 7.55 12.65 5.98
N LEU A 180 7.99 13.81 5.49
CA LEU A 180 9.20 13.96 4.66
C LEU A 180 10.49 13.64 5.42
N TYR A 181 10.46 13.79 6.75
CA TYR A 181 11.64 13.56 7.62
C TYR A 181 11.61 12.21 8.31
N LYS A 182 10.56 11.40 8.08
CA LYS A 182 10.46 10.07 8.68
C LYS A 182 11.20 9.07 7.82
N LYS A 183 12.27 8.47 8.36
CA LYS A 183 12.92 7.29 7.77
C LYS A 183 11.97 6.10 7.92
N ILE A 184 11.53 5.56 6.80
CA ILE A 184 10.69 4.35 6.69
C ILE A 184 11.58 3.19 6.27
#